data_25e3ab8341702a248580a6a59d4904b7
#
_entry.id   25e3ab8341702a248580a6a59d4904b7
#
_cell.length_a   1.000
_cell.length_b   1.000
_cell.length_c   1.000
_cell.angle_alpha   90.00
_cell.angle_beta   90.00
_cell.angle_gamma   90.00
#
_symmetry.space_group_name_H-M   'P 1'
#
loop_
_entity.id
_entity.type
_entity.pdbx_description
1 polymer ?
#
loop_
_entity_poly.entity_id
_entity_poly.type
_entity_poly.pdbx_seq_one_letter_code
_entity_poly.pdbx_strand_id
1 'polypeptide(L)'
;MKSRLAVSDLLYLKPLLFGLDRADSPFDLVFDYPANNSLKLSERSDGVRSAFLSPIDYARHGGEYRLVPNICIASSHQTKTIQLVLKSQLHNIERIAIDVRFTSEIILAKIILLEKYHNLSSHSQHQFIPMVPDVHAMLEKADAALLVQDFPHVIDHANTFTIDLVEEWNDMTGLPYVHGFWVGREEDLSKTEAQALLTAKNNGVLLKSQIAQSVAQQKNLSIHELTDYISSFSYNFGEKEEEGLAEFIHYAFFHGVISDVPEIKLFNFETQEPSQN
;
A
#
# COMPACT_ATOMS: atom_id res chain seq x y z
N MET A 1 6.68 -26.65 -10.07
CA MET A 1 5.70 -25.68 -10.62
C MET A 1 5.94 -24.39 -9.84
N LYS A 2 6.04 -23.23 -10.49
CA LYS A 2 6.22 -21.96 -9.79
C LYS A 2 4.94 -21.56 -9.07
N SER A 3 5.05 -20.91 -7.91
CA SER A 3 3.94 -20.36 -7.17
C SER A 3 3.47 -19.04 -7.78
N ARG A 4 2.18 -18.76 -7.81
CA ARG A 4 1.65 -17.51 -8.37
C ARG A 4 1.55 -16.45 -7.29
N LEU A 5 2.27 -15.34 -7.50
CA LEU A 5 2.41 -14.21 -6.58
C LEU A 5 1.69 -12.99 -7.16
N ALA A 6 0.60 -12.55 -6.52
CA ALA A 6 -0.14 -11.37 -6.96
C ALA A 6 0.51 -10.08 -6.44
N VAL A 7 0.70 -9.13 -7.35
CA VAL A 7 1.40 -7.87 -7.08
C VAL A 7 0.91 -6.75 -8.00
N SER A 8 1.11 -5.51 -7.59
CA SER A 8 0.82 -4.34 -8.43
C SER A 8 2.10 -3.79 -9.07
N ASP A 9 1.97 -3.25 -10.28
CA ASP A 9 3.09 -2.62 -11.00
C ASP A 9 3.26 -1.15 -10.56
N LEU A 10 3.71 -0.97 -9.31
CA LEU A 10 3.96 0.34 -8.71
C LEU A 10 5.46 0.57 -8.55
N LEU A 11 5.92 1.82 -8.76
CA LEU A 11 7.35 2.16 -8.75
C LEU A 11 8.02 1.87 -7.41
N TYR A 12 7.36 2.18 -6.32
CA TYR A 12 7.88 1.91 -4.98
C TYR A 12 7.96 0.41 -4.63
N LEU A 13 7.25 -0.46 -5.39
CA LEU A 13 7.35 -1.92 -5.26
C LEU A 13 8.56 -2.52 -5.99
N LYS A 14 9.15 -1.81 -6.95
CA LYS A 14 10.24 -2.35 -7.78
C LYS A 14 11.41 -2.96 -7.00
N PRO A 15 11.87 -2.38 -5.86
CA PRO A 15 12.91 -3.05 -5.05
C PRO A 15 12.48 -4.41 -4.48
N LEU A 16 11.20 -4.59 -4.14
CA LEU A 16 10.70 -5.87 -3.65
C LEU A 16 10.53 -6.93 -4.75
N LEU A 17 10.46 -6.49 -6.00
CA LEU A 17 10.30 -7.37 -7.18
C LEU A 17 11.62 -7.76 -7.82
N PHE A 18 12.75 -7.21 -7.33
CA PHE A 18 14.05 -7.39 -7.96
C PHE A 18 14.45 -8.86 -8.07
N GLY A 19 14.51 -9.33 -9.29
CA GLY A 19 14.90 -10.71 -9.61
C GLY A 19 13.80 -11.76 -9.44
N LEU A 20 12.58 -11.38 -9.01
CA LEU A 20 11.47 -12.32 -8.91
C LEU A 20 10.88 -12.72 -10.27
N ASP A 21 11.18 -11.98 -11.31
CA ASP A 21 10.80 -12.24 -12.71
C ASP A 21 11.78 -13.16 -13.46
N ARG A 22 12.88 -13.56 -12.82
CA ARG A 22 13.91 -14.41 -13.45
C ARG A 22 13.44 -15.86 -13.60
N ALA A 23 14.09 -16.58 -14.51
CA ALA A 23 13.76 -17.98 -14.80
C ALA A 23 13.94 -18.92 -13.59
N ASP A 24 14.88 -18.62 -12.70
CA ASP A 24 15.20 -19.36 -11.48
C ASP A 24 14.35 -18.92 -10.26
N SER A 25 13.51 -17.90 -10.38
CA SER A 25 12.58 -17.51 -9.35
C SER A 25 11.56 -18.62 -9.05
N PRO A 26 11.18 -18.83 -7.78
CA PRO A 26 10.10 -19.76 -7.43
C PRO A 26 8.71 -19.21 -7.79
N PHE A 27 8.62 -17.96 -8.25
CA PHE A 27 7.37 -17.28 -8.52
C PHE A 27 7.10 -17.02 -10.00
N ASP A 28 5.79 -17.08 -10.33
CA ASP A 28 5.21 -16.44 -11.51
C ASP A 28 4.41 -15.24 -11.04
N LEU A 29 4.82 -14.03 -11.48
CA LEU A 29 4.17 -12.78 -11.07
C LEU A 29 2.84 -12.57 -11.80
N VAL A 30 1.78 -12.27 -11.03
CA VAL A 30 0.45 -11.93 -11.53
C VAL A 30 0.19 -10.46 -11.22
N PHE A 31 0.29 -9.61 -12.23
CA PHE A 31 0.11 -8.18 -12.07
C PHE A 31 -1.36 -7.79 -12.13
N ASP A 32 -1.83 -7.07 -11.09
CA ASP A 32 -3.16 -6.47 -11.03
C ASP A 32 -3.16 -5.27 -10.07
N TYR A 33 -4.29 -4.60 -9.92
CA TYR A 33 -4.46 -3.53 -8.92
C TYR A 33 -4.51 -4.09 -7.49
N PRO A 34 -4.17 -3.29 -6.46
CA PRO A 34 -4.14 -3.74 -5.07
C PRO A 34 -5.42 -4.44 -4.60
N ALA A 35 -6.59 -3.84 -4.87
CA ALA A 35 -7.88 -4.45 -4.49
C ALA A 35 -8.13 -5.81 -5.15
N ASN A 36 -7.72 -5.98 -6.42
CA ASN A 36 -7.86 -7.26 -7.13
C ASN A 36 -6.88 -8.31 -6.63
N ASN A 37 -5.68 -7.92 -6.19
CA ASN A 37 -4.72 -8.85 -5.59
C ASN A 37 -5.27 -9.49 -4.32
N SER A 38 -5.96 -8.69 -3.48
CA SER A 38 -6.65 -9.18 -2.29
C SER A 38 -7.75 -10.20 -2.65
N LEU A 39 -8.58 -9.87 -3.64
CA LEU A 39 -9.63 -10.76 -4.11
C LEU A 39 -9.06 -12.08 -4.67
N LYS A 40 -8.02 -12.00 -5.52
CA LYS A 40 -7.37 -13.20 -6.09
C LYS A 40 -6.80 -14.11 -5.03
N LEU A 41 -6.19 -13.55 -3.98
CA LEU A 41 -5.64 -14.34 -2.88
C LEU A 41 -6.75 -15.00 -2.05
N SER A 42 -7.83 -14.27 -1.73
CA SER A 42 -8.93 -14.80 -0.93
C SER A 42 -9.67 -15.93 -1.63
N GLU A 43 -9.93 -15.79 -2.93
CA GLU A 43 -10.62 -16.78 -3.75
C GLU A 43 -9.69 -17.86 -4.32
N ARG A 44 -8.37 -17.73 -4.14
CA ARG A 44 -7.35 -18.57 -4.83
C ARG A 44 -7.53 -18.56 -6.35
N SER A 45 -8.12 -17.51 -6.88
CA SER A 45 -8.34 -17.37 -8.32
C SER A 45 -7.00 -17.20 -9.05
N ASP A 46 -6.94 -17.60 -10.30
CA ASP A 46 -5.70 -17.69 -11.07
C ASP A 46 -4.59 -18.53 -10.40
N GLY A 47 -4.91 -19.36 -9.39
CA GLY A 47 -3.93 -20.14 -8.63
C GLY A 47 -3.00 -19.29 -7.75
N VAL A 48 -3.38 -18.05 -7.41
CA VAL A 48 -2.64 -17.17 -6.51
C VAL A 48 -2.62 -17.74 -5.10
N ARG A 49 -1.43 -17.81 -4.49
CA ARG A 49 -1.19 -18.35 -3.15
C ARG A 49 -0.58 -17.34 -2.19
N SER A 50 0.07 -16.33 -2.73
CA SER A 50 0.64 -15.22 -1.98
C SER A 50 0.45 -13.90 -2.72
N ALA A 51 0.43 -12.79 -2.00
CA ALA A 51 0.18 -11.47 -2.57
C ALA A 51 0.87 -10.36 -1.77
N PHE A 52 1.05 -9.21 -2.43
CA PHE A 52 1.31 -7.96 -1.73
C PHE A 52 -0.03 -7.31 -1.37
N LEU A 53 -0.35 -7.24 -0.08
CA LEU A 53 -1.60 -6.67 0.41
C LEU A 53 -1.41 -5.35 1.14
N SER A 54 -2.42 -4.52 1.06
CA SER A 54 -2.56 -3.33 1.89
C SER A 54 -3.04 -3.68 3.31
N PRO A 55 -2.84 -2.80 4.31
CA PRO A 55 -3.26 -3.02 5.69
C PRO A 55 -4.74 -3.40 5.86
N ILE A 56 -5.64 -2.69 5.17
CA ILE A 56 -7.08 -2.96 5.32
C ILE A 56 -7.50 -4.27 4.65
N ASP A 57 -6.85 -4.63 3.53
CA ASP A 57 -7.13 -5.88 2.84
C ASP A 57 -6.65 -7.08 3.67
N TYR A 58 -5.53 -6.95 4.38
CA TYR A 58 -5.10 -7.92 5.38
C TYR A 58 -6.09 -8.02 6.55
N ALA A 59 -6.47 -6.88 7.14
CA ALA A 59 -7.32 -6.85 8.32
C ALA A 59 -8.70 -7.49 8.08
N ARG A 60 -9.26 -7.33 6.89
CA ARG A 60 -10.56 -7.93 6.51
C ARG A 60 -10.57 -9.46 6.50
N HIS A 61 -9.42 -10.12 6.44
CA HIS A 61 -9.30 -11.57 6.46
C HIS A 61 -9.05 -12.16 7.86
N GLY A 62 -9.17 -11.35 8.92
CA GLY A 62 -9.19 -11.81 10.31
C GLY A 62 -7.99 -12.67 10.74
N GLY A 63 -6.81 -12.40 10.21
CA GLY A 63 -5.59 -13.14 10.56
C GLY A 63 -5.45 -14.51 9.90
N GLU A 64 -6.19 -14.78 8.82
CA GLU A 64 -6.03 -15.97 7.97
C GLU A 64 -4.62 -16.03 7.34
N TYR A 65 -4.06 -14.86 7.06
CA TYR A 65 -2.73 -14.74 6.42
C TYR A 65 -1.61 -14.60 7.45
N ARG A 66 -0.40 -14.94 6.99
CA ARG A 66 0.88 -14.68 7.67
C ARG A 66 1.67 -13.67 6.86
N LEU A 67 2.21 -12.64 7.54
CA LEU A 67 3.12 -11.68 6.94
C LEU A 67 4.51 -12.31 6.80
N VAL A 68 5.15 -12.09 5.67
CA VAL A 68 6.58 -12.42 5.54
C VAL A 68 7.38 -11.43 6.39
N PRO A 69 8.12 -11.91 7.42
CA PRO A 69 8.81 -11.02 8.35
C PRO A 69 9.90 -10.20 7.66
N ASN A 70 10.23 -9.05 8.25
CA ASN A 70 11.27 -8.13 7.79
C ASN A 70 11.04 -7.51 6.39
N ILE A 71 9.82 -7.57 5.85
CA ILE A 71 9.49 -6.97 4.55
C ILE A 71 8.18 -6.22 4.64
N CYS A 72 8.20 -4.93 4.34
CA CYS A 72 7.03 -4.12 4.03
C CYS A 72 7.42 -2.98 3.10
N ILE A 73 6.47 -2.13 2.78
CA ILE A 73 6.71 -0.77 2.30
C ILE A 73 6.05 0.17 3.29
N ALA A 74 6.84 1.06 3.87
CA ALA A 74 6.37 2.06 4.82
C ALA A 74 7.02 3.42 4.56
N SER A 75 6.40 4.48 5.06
CA SER A 75 6.96 5.83 5.01
C SER A 75 6.61 6.63 6.26
N SER A 76 7.59 7.40 6.75
CA SER A 76 7.49 8.24 7.95
C SER A 76 7.44 9.74 7.61
N HIS A 77 7.47 10.08 6.33
CA HIS A 77 7.49 11.45 5.84
C HIS A 77 6.67 11.57 4.58
N GLN A 78 6.41 12.80 4.16
CA GLN A 78 5.74 13.13 2.92
C GLN A 78 6.31 12.35 1.73
N THR A 79 5.46 11.64 1.00
CA THR A 79 5.84 10.92 -0.22
C THR A 79 5.21 11.49 -1.48
N LYS A 80 4.20 12.34 -1.32
CA LYS A 80 3.33 12.85 -2.39
C LYS A 80 2.64 11.74 -3.20
N THR A 81 2.57 10.54 -2.63
CA THR A 81 1.94 9.36 -3.26
C THR A 81 0.45 9.34 -3.00
N ILE A 82 0.03 9.69 -1.79
CA ILE A 82 -1.37 9.68 -1.35
C ILE A 82 -1.77 11.09 -1.00
N GLN A 83 -2.50 11.73 -1.90
CA GLN A 83 -2.83 13.15 -1.77
C GLN A 83 -4.34 13.37 -1.79
N LEU A 84 -4.83 14.16 -0.83
CA LEU A 84 -6.17 14.70 -0.86
C LEU A 84 -6.13 16.12 -1.39
N VAL A 85 -6.71 16.34 -2.57
CA VAL A 85 -6.78 17.64 -3.23
C VAL A 85 -8.13 18.27 -2.96
N LEU A 86 -8.14 19.47 -2.40
CA LEU A 86 -9.31 20.22 -1.94
C LEU A 86 -9.49 21.49 -2.74
N LYS A 87 -10.72 21.94 -2.96
CA LYS A 87 -10.99 23.29 -3.48
C LYS A 87 -10.62 24.33 -2.41
N SER A 88 -9.89 25.39 -2.76
CA SER A 88 -9.30 26.33 -1.81
C SER A 88 -10.28 27.17 -0.99
N GLN A 89 -11.53 27.29 -1.41
CA GLN A 89 -12.58 28.06 -0.72
C GLN A 89 -13.58 27.15 -0.01
N LEU A 90 -13.20 25.90 0.26
CA LEU A 90 -14.09 24.92 0.85
C LEU A 90 -14.21 25.13 2.38
N HIS A 91 -15.44 25.22 2.87
CA HIS A 91 -15.76 25.26 4.29
C HIS A 91 -16.29 23.92 4.82
N ASN A 92 -16.64 23.02 3.91
CA ASN A 92 -17.18 21.70 4.24
C ASN A 92 -16.88 20.70 3.14
N ILE A 93 -16.48 19.48 3.54
CA ILE A 93 -16.24 18.35 2.62
C ILE A 93 -17.41 17.38 2.78
N GLU A 94 -18.24 17.26 1.76
CA GLU A 94 -19.34 16.28 1.73
C GLU A 94 -19.03 15.12 0.78
N ARG A 95 -18.48 15.43 -0.39
CA ARG A 95 -18.22 14.47 -1.47
C ARG A 95 -16.74 14.37 -1.76
N ILE A 96 -16.23 13.14 -1.79
CA ILE A 96 -14.84 12.84 -2.08
C ILE A 96 -14.79 11.87 -3.26
N ALA A 97 -14.20 12.30 -4.36
CA ALA A 97 -13.94 11.43 -5.50
C ALA A 97 -12.76 10.50 -5.20
N ILE A 98 -12.90 9.22 -5.49
CA ILE A 98 -11.94 8.18 -5.12
C ILE A 98 -11.69 7.21 -6.28
N ASP A 99 -10.49 6.64 -6.29
CA ASP A 99 -10.16 5.46 -7.09
C ASP A 99 -10.31 4.19 -6.22
N VAL A 100 -11.31 3.37 -6.52
CA VAL A 100 -11.64 2.17 -5.74
C VAL A 100 -10.58 1.07 -5.77
N ARG A 101 -9.54 1.21 -6.60
CA ARG A 101 -8.43 0.26 -6.67
C ARG A 101 -7.51 0.30 -5.45
N PHE A 102 -7.62 1.36 -4.63
CA PHE A 102 -6.75 1.66 -3.49
C PHE A 102 -7.56 1.72 -2.17
N THR A 103 -7.84 0.56 -1.62
CA THR A 103 -8.75 0.40 -0.46
C THR A 103 -8.21 1.01 0.84
N SER A 104 -6.94 0.81 1.16
CA SER A 104 -6.33 1.35 2.39
C SER A 104 -6.21 2.86 2.36
N GLU A 105 -5.92 3.44 1.21
CA GLU A 105 -5.76 4.88 1.03
C GLU A 105 -7.09 5.62 1.19
N ILE A 106 -8.20 4.99 0.78
CA ILE A 106 -9.55 5.50 1.03
C ILE A 106 -9.84 5.51 2.55
N ILE A 107 -9.45 4.46 3.25
CA ILE A 107 -9.64 4.38 4.71
C ILE A 107 -8.71 5.35 5.44
N LEU A 108 -7.46 5.51 4.99
CA LEU A 108 -6.55 6.52 5.52
C LEU A 108 -7.15 7.92 5.39
N ALA A 109 -7.70 8.28 4.23
CA ALA A 109 -8.37 9.56 4.02
C ALA A 109 -9.55 9.74 4.98
N LYS A 110 -10.38 8.70 5.16
CA LYS A 110 -11.49 8.72 6.12
C LYS A 110 -11.00 8.97 7.54
N ILE A 111 -9.97 8.26 8.01
CA ILE A 111 -9.41 8.41 9.35
C ILE A 111 -8.89 9.84 9.55
N ILE A 112 -8.02 10.33 8.66
CA ILE A 112 -7.42 11.66 8.76
C ILE A 112 -8.49 12.76 8.78
N LEU A 113 -9.51 12.66 7.93
CA LEU A 113 -10.60 13.65 7.91
C LEU A 113 -11.41 13.64 9.20
N LEU A 114 -11.67 12.50 9.79
CA LEU A 114 -12.43 12.39 11.03
C LEU A 114 -11.62 12.82 12.26
N GLU A 115 -10.32 12.53 12.30
CA GLU A 115 -9.49 12.82 13.47
C GLU A 115 -8.91 14.25 13.45
N LYS A 116 -8.38 14.71 12.31
CA LYS A 116 -7.70 16.02 12.23
C LYS A 116 -8.56 17.13 11.61
N TYR A 117 -9.48 16.78 10.72
CA TYR A 117 -10.23 17.74 9.92
C TYR A 117 -11.75 17.71 10.17
N HIS A 118 -12.15 17.29 11.37
CA HIS A 118 -13.58 17.23 11.77
C HIS A 118 -14.31 18.57 11.60
N ASN A 119 -13.63 19.73 11.67
CA ASN A 119 -14.20 21.04 11.41
C ASN A 119 -14.57 21.29 9.93
N LEU A 120 -14.00 20.53 9.01
CA LEU A 120 -14.33 20.58 7.58
C LEU A 120 -15.45 19.58 7.22
N SER A 121 -16.01 18.90 8.20
CA SER A 121 -17.06 17.90 8.01
C SER A 121 -18.26 18.29 8.89
N SER A 122 -19.30 18.86 8.31
CA SER A 122 -20.53 19.22 9.05
C SER A 122 -21.37 18.00 9.43
N HIS A 123 -21.08 16.84 8.86
CA HIS A 123 -21.73 15.56 9.13
C HIS A 123 -20.69 14.45 9.27
N SER A 124 -20.91 13.49 10.13
CA SER A 124 -20.03 12.35 10.41
C SER A 124 -19.84 11.36 9.25
N GLN A 125 -20.40 11.64 8.08
CA GLN A 125 -20.32 10.75 6.91
C GLN A 125 -20.00 11.53 5.63
N HIS A 126 -18.83 11.25 5.07
CA HIS A 126 -18.46 11.68 3.73
C HIS A 126 -19.06 10.71 2.69
N GLN A 127 -19.54 11.25 1.58
CA GLN A 127 -19.94 10.46 0.42
C GLN A 127 -18.72 10.21 -0.47
N PHE A 128 -18.29 8.96 -0.57
CA PHE A 128 -17.23 8.56 -1.50
C PHE A 128 -17.81 8.27 -2.88
N ILE A 129 -17.27 8.92 -3.93
CA ILE A 129 -17.73 8.82 -5.31
C ILE A 129 -16.66 8.10 -6.14
N PRO A 130 -16.90 6.85 -6.58
CA PRO A 130 -15.97 6.13 -7.46
C PRO A 130 -15.78 6.86 -8.79
N MET A 131 -14.52 7.16 -9.12
CA MET A 131 -14.15 7.82 -10.38
C MET A 131 -12.81 7.30 -10.90
N VAL A 132 -12.59 7.46 -12.21
CA VAL A 132 -11.25 7.31 -12.79
C VAL A 132 -10.36 8.46 -12.30
N PRO A 133 -9.09 8.21 -11.93
CA PRO A 133 -8.21 9.23 -11.35
C PRO A 133 -7.82 10.30 -12.40
N ASP A 134 -8.56 11.38 -12.39
CA ASP A 134 -8.30 12.62 -13.10
C ASP A 134 -8.72 13.76 -12.17
N VAL A 135 -7.76 14.54 -11.68
CA VAL A 135 -8.01 15.56 -10.66
C VAL A 135 -9.03 16.60 -11.11
N HIS A 136 -9.01 16.98 -12.38
CA HIS A 136 -9.90 18.00 -12.93
C HIS A 136 -11.35 17.47 -12.96
N ALA A 137 -11.56 16.30 -13.57
CA ALA A 137 -12.88 15.68 -13.64
C ALA A 137 -13.44 15.31 -12.25
N MET A 138 -12.56 14.89 -11.32
CA MET A 138 -12.94 14.56 -9.95
C MET A 138 -13.40 15.81 -9.19
N LEU A 139 -12.68 16.92 -9.29
CA LEU A 139 -13.03 18.18 -8.61
C LEU A 139 -14.22 18.90 -9.27
N GLU A 140 -14.60 18.60 -10.51
CA GLU A 140 -15.88 19.09 -11.06
C GLU A 140 -17.08 18.48 -10.35
N LYS A 141 -16.98 17.22 -9.88
CA LYS A 141 -18.10 16.46 -9.32
C LYS A 141 -18.07 16.31 -7.80
N ALA A 142 -16.92 16.53 -7.17
CA ALA A 142 -16.71 16.38 -5.74
C ALA A 142 -16.06 17.62 -5.11
N ASP A 143 -16.07 17.69 -3.80
CA ASP A 143 -15.44 18.76 -3.01
C ASP A 143 -13.94 18.50 -2.83
N ALA A 144 -13.57 17.21 -2.82
CA ALA A 144 -12.21 16.74 -2.74
C ALA A 144 -11.97 15.57 -3.70
N ALA A 145 -10.69 15.38 -4.09
CA ALA A 145 -10.22 14.26 -4.89
C ALA A 145 -9.10 13.54 -4.16
N LEU A 146 -9.29 12.25 -3.86
CA LEU A 146 -8.23 11.38 -3.35
C LEU A 146 -7.45 10.82 -4.53
N LEU A 147 -6.18 11.20 -4.62
CA LEU A 147 -5.27 10.74 -5.66
C LEU A 147 -4.21 9.83 -5.04
N VAL A 148 -4.08 8.63 -5.60
CA VAL A 148 -2.97 7.72 -5.32
C VAL A 148 -2.10 7.65 -6.57
N GLN A 149 -0.87 8.13 -6.46
CA GLN A 149 0.04 8.29 -7.60
C GLN A 149 1.17 7.27 -7.55
N ASP A 150 1.47 6.66 -8.68
CA ASP A 150 2.62 5.76 -8.82
C ASP A 150 3.96 6.50 -8.76
N PHE A 151 3.96 7.76 -9.18
CA PHE A 151 5.09 8.68 -9.08
C PHE A 151 4.55 10.09 -8.79
N PRO A 152 5.19 10.85 -7.87
CA PRO A 152 4.68 12.17 -7.51
C PRO A 152 4.73 13.13 -8.69
N HIS A 153 3.59 13.62 -9.09
CA HIS A 153 3.45 14.72 -10.01
C HIS A 153 2.98 15.96 -9.24
N VAL A 154 3.48 17.11 -9.65
CA VAL A 154 2.96 18.38 -9.12
C VAL A 154 1.51 18.52 -9.59
N ILE A 155 0.61 18.60 -8.63
CA ILE A 155 -0.79 18.89 -8.92
C ILE A 155 -0.92 20.40 -9.00
N ASP A 156 -0.76 20.93 -10.21
CA ASP A 156 -1.00 22.33 -10.50
C ASP A 156 -2.45 22.51 -10.97
N HIS A 157 -3.33 22.70 -9.99
CA HIS A 157 -4.73 23.00 -10.25
C HIS A 157 -5.07 24.33 -9.59
N ALA A 158 -5.49 25.32 -10.37
CA ALA A 158 -5.83 26.64 -9.87
C ALA A 158 -6.90 26.54 -8.77
N ASN A 159 -6.67 27.30 -7.68
CA ASN A 159 -7.60 27.33 -6.53
C ASN A 159 -7.77 25.99 -5.80
N THR A 160 -6.71 25.20 -5.67
CA THR A 160 -6.69 24.00 -4.85
C THR A 160 -5.68 24.06 -3.71
N PHE A 161 -5.92 23.24 -2.69
CA PHE A 161 -5.02 22.94 -1.60
C PHE A 161 -4.80 21.43 -1.53
N THR A 162 -3.59 20.98 -1.30
CA THR A 162 -3.24 19.56 -1.28
C THR A 162 -2.73 19.15 0.10
N ILE A 163 -3.27 18.07 0.62
CA ILE A 163 -2.86 17.43 1.88
C ILE A 163 -2.18 16.11 1.52
N ASP A 164 -0.95 15.87 2.01
CA ASP A 164 -0.29 14.57 1.94
C ASP A 164 -0.76 13.72 3.13
N LEU A 165 -1.47 12.63 2.85
CA LEU A 165 -2.08 11.83 3.91
C LEU A 165 -1.06 11.00 4.70
N VAL A 166 0.12 10.75 4.15
CA VAL A 166 1.21 10.07 4.88
C VAL A 166 1.83 11.01 5.91
N GLU A 167 2.05 12.28 5.53
CA GLU A 167 2.51 13.31 6.45
C GLU A 167 1.51 13.52 7.59
N GLU A 168 0.21 13.63 7.24
CA GLU A 168 -0.86 13.79 8.24
C GLU A 168 -0.96 12.59 9.20
N TRP A 169 -0.78 11.38 8.69
CA TRP A 169 -0.72 10.17 9.52
C TRP A 169 0.45 10.22 10.51
N ASN A 170 1.64 10.54 10.02
CA ASN A 170 2.82 10.63 10.87
C ASN A 170 2.69 11.76 11.91
N ASP A 171 2.16 12.91 11.54
CA ASP A 171 1.90 14.03 12.47
C ASP A 171 0.90 13.65 13.56
N MET A 172 -0.11 12.85 13.24
CA MET A 172 -1.14 12.42 14.16
C MET A 172 -0.66 11.34 15.13
N THR A 173 0.11 10.36 14.64
CA THR A 173 0.44 9.15 15.39
C THR A 173 1.90 9.06 15.83
N GLY A 174 2.80 9.79 15.18
CA GLY A 174 4.25 9.62 15.33
C GLY A 174 4.80 8.32 14.71
N LEU A 175 3.96 7.55 14.00
CA LEU A 175 4.28 6.23 13.46
C LEU A 175 4.36 6.26 11.92
N PRO A 176 5.15 5.34 11.31
CA PRO A 176 5.16 5.20 9.86
C PRO A 176 3.80 4.71 9.34
N TYR A 177 3.39 5.20 8.16
CA TYR A 177 2.30 4.59 7.41
C TYR A 177 2.82 3.38 6.64
N VAL A 178 2.19 2.21 6.84
CA VAL A 178 2.51 0.98 6.13
C VAL A 178 1.65 0.90 4.86
N HIS A 179 2.27 0.94 3.69
CA HIS A 179 1.57 0.84 2.40
C HIS A 179 1.17 -0.60 2.07
N GLY A 180 1.94 -1.56 2.54
CA GLY A 180 1.66 -2.98 2.36
C GLY A 180 2.85 -3.89 2.64
N PHE A 181 2.59 -5.18 2.53
CA PHE A 181 3.54 -6.25 2.87
C PHE A 181 3.17 -7.55 2.14
N TRP A 182 4.12 -8.48 2.07
CA TRP A 182 3.88 -9.80 1.51
C TRP A 182 3.13 -10.69 2.49
N VAL A 183 2.11 -11.39 1.99
CA VAL A 183 1.34 -12.35 2.76
C VAL A 183 1.06 -13.63 1.98
N GLY A 184 0.78 -14.69 2.72
CA GLY A 184 0.22 -15.95 2.24
C GLY A 184 -0.43 -16.68 3.41
N ARG A 185 -1.20 -17.74 3.13
CA ARG A 185 -1.62 -18.66 4.18
C ARG A 185 -0.43 -19.51 4.60
N GLU A 186 -0.44 -20.01 5.82
CA GLU A 186 0.64 -20.81 6.37
C GLU A 186 0.95 -22.05 5.53
N GLU A 187 -0.08 -22.69 4.98
CA GLU A 187 0.04 -23.86 4.12
C GLU A 187 0.41 -23.55 2.67
N ASP A 188 0.22 -22.30 2.22
CA ASP A 188 0.40 -21.90 0.82
C ASP A 188 1.78 -21.27 0.54
N LEU A 189 2.46 -20.76 1.58
CA LEU A 189 3.77 -20.12 1.47
C LEU A 189 4.87 -21.02 2.05
N SER A 190 5.77 -21.48 1.22
CA SER A 190 6.91 -22.29 1.66
C SER A 190 8.06 -21.43 2.20
N LYS A 191 8.91 -22.05 3.03
CA LYS A 191 10.17 -21.43 3.52
C LYS A 191 11.07 -20.93 2.38
N THR A 192 11.18 -21.68 1.29
CA THR A 192 11.98 -21.30 0.12
C THR A 192 11.40 -20.05 -0.55
N GLU A 193 10.09 -19.94 -0.67
CA GLU A 193 9.40 -18.79 -1.26
C GLU A 193 9.56 -17.55 -0.36
N ALA A 194 9.35 -17.68 0.95
CA ALA A 194 9.57 -16.59 1.89
C ALA A 194 11.03 -16.10 1.87
N GLN A 195 12.00 -17.00 1.77
CA GLN A 195 13.42 -16.66 1.64
C GLN A 195 13.73 -15.97 0.31
N ALA A 196 13.07 -16.35 -0.78
CA ALA A 196 13.22 -15.69 -2.07
C ALA A 196 12.71 -14.24 -2.04
N LEU A 197 11.58 -13.97 -1.35
CA LEU A 197 11.08 -12.61 -1.13
C LEU A 197 12.06 -11.76 -0.31
N LEU A 198 12.63 -12.32 0.76
CA LEU A 198 13.68 -11.65 1.55
C LEU A 198 14.92 -11.32 0.73
N THR A 199 15.36 -12.27 -0.09
CA THR A 199 16.52 -12.09 -0.96
C THR A 199 16.27 -11.02 -2.02
N ALA A 200 15.09 -11.02 -2.64
CA ALA A 200 14.67 -10.00 -3.60
C ALA A 200 14.70 -8.60 -2.96
N LYS A 201 14.09 -8.44 -1.78
CA LYS A 201 14.11 -7.19 -1.01
C LYS A 201 15.53 -6.73 -0.70
N ASN A 202 16.37 -7.60 -0.15
CA ASN A 202 17.72 -7.22 0.26
C ASN A 202 18.57 -6.76 -0.95
N ASN A 203 18.49 -7.47 -2.06
CA ASN A 203 19.19 -7.11 -3.29
C ASN A 203 18.62 -5.83 -3.91
N GLY A 204 17.30 -5.73 -4.01
CA GLY A 204 16.63 -4.57 -4.62
C GLY A 204 16.85 -3.28 -3.85
N VAL A 205 16.88 -3.32 -2.52
CA VAL A 205 17.19 -2.14 -1.68
C VAL A 205 18.64 -1.66 -1.90
N LEU A 206 19.59 -2.56 -2.08
CA LEU A 206 20.98 -2.22 -2.40
C LEU A 206 21.13 -1.62 -3.81
N LEU A 207 20.22 -1.97 -4.73
CA LEU A 207 20.31 -1.62 -6.14
C LEU A 207 19.28 -0.56 -6.57
N LYS A 208 18.73 0.22 -5.63
CA LYS A 208 17.72 1.27 -5.91
C LYS A 208 18.09 2.18 -7.08
N SER A 209 19.33 2.64 -7.16
CA SER A 209 19.79 3.51 -8.24
C SER A 209 19.80 2.81 -9.61
N GLN A 210 20.14 1.53 -9.66
CA GLN A 210 20.08 0.75 -10.90
C GLN A 210 18.64 0.49 -11.34
N ILE A 211 17.76 0.21 -10.38
CA ILE A 211 16.32 0.06 -10.61
C ILE A 211 15.76 1.37 -11.15
N ALA A 212 16.08 2.50 -10.50
CA ALA A 212 15.67 3.83 -10.95
C ALA A 212 16.14 4.12 -12.38
N GLN A 213 17.39 3.80 -12.71
CA GLN A 213 17.93 4.00 -14.06
C GLN A 213 17.16 3.19 -15.12
N SER A 214 16.85 1.92 -14.85
CA SER A 214 16.11 1.08 -15.80
C SER A 214 14.68 1.55 -16.01
N VAL A 215 14.01 1.99 -14.95
CA VAL A 215 12.63 2.50 -15.01
C VAL A 215 12.57 3.89 -15.66
N ALA A 216 13.54 4.76 -15.36
CA ALA A 216 13.62 6.11 -15.90
C ALA A 216 13.70 6.09 -17.44
N GLN A 217 14.50 5.18 -18.01
CA GLN A 217 14.59 4.99 -19.45
C GLN A 217 13.26 4.58 -20.09
N GLN A 218 12.49 3.71 -19.42
CA GLN A 218 11.21 3.22 -19.93
C GLN A 218 10.09 4.27 -19.84
N LYS A 219 10.06 5.04 -18.73
CA LYS A 219 8.98 5.98 -18.41
C LYS A 219 9.30 7.45 -18.75
N ASN A 220 10.50 7.73 -19.27
CA ASN A 220 11.00 9.09 -19.55
C ASN A 220 10.95 10.01 -18.32
N LEU A 221 11.41 9.48 -17.18
CA LEU A 221 11.51 10.19 -15.90
C LEU A 221 12.95 10.53 -15.55
N SER A 222 13.15 11.50 -14.66
CA SER A 222 14.47 11.81 -14.11
C SER A 222 14.98 10.66 -13.23
N ILE A 223 16.21 10.18 -13.48
CA ILE A 223 16.85 9.14 -12.65
C ILE A 223 17.00 9.61 -11.21
N HIS A 224 17.35 10.89 -11.01
CA HIS A 224 17.53 11.48 -9.68
C HIS A 224 16.21 11.48 -8.91
N GLU A 225 15.17 12.06 -9.47
CA GLU A 225 13.85 12.13 -8.84
C GLU A 225 13.29 10.74 -8.53
N LEU A 226 13.48 9.78 -9.43
CA LEU A 226 13.03 8.41 -9.22
C LEU A 226 13.84 7.68 -8.13
N THR A 227 15.17 7.95 -8.07
CA THR A 227 16.01 7.41 -6.99
C THR A 227 15.60 7.95 -5.63
N ASP A 228 15.37 9.26 -5.54
CA ASP A 228 14.90 9.93 -4.32
C ASP A 228 13.53 9.42 -3.91
N TYR A 229 12.61 9.28 -4.87
CA TYR A 229 11.28 8.72 -4.62
C TYR A 229 11.34 7.30 -4.06
N ILE A 230 12.04 6.36 -4.72
CA ILE A 230 12.18 4.98 -4.22
C ILE A 230 12.90 4.96 -2.86
N SER A 231 13.80 5.91 -2.61
CA SER A 231 14.55 6.00 -1.36
C SER A 231 13.78 6.62 -0.20
N SER A 232 12.66 7.30 -0.46
CA SER A 232 11.78 7.84 0.58
C SER A 232 10.98 6.76 1.33
N PHE A 233 10.98 5.51 0.83
CA PHE A 233 10.31 4.39 1.48
C PHE A 233 11.27 3.53 2.29
N SER A 234 10.80 3.05 3.47
CA SER A 234 11.36 1.93 4.21
C SER A 234 10.87 0.62 3.59
N TYR A 235 11.76 -0.37 3.56
CA TYR A 235 11.47 -1.72 3.06
C TYR A 235 11.60 -2.79 4.15
N ASN A 236 11.80 -2.36 5.39
CA ASN A 236 11.92 -3.26 6.54
C ASN A 236 10.64 -3.21 7.36
N PHE A 237 10.15 -4.38 7.76
CA PHE A 237 9.10 -4.52 8.75
C PHE A 237 9.75 -4.76 10.10
N GLY A 238 9.82 -3.73 10.92
CA GLY A 238 10.36 -3.75 12.29
C GLY A 238 9.29 -3.33 13.28
N GLU A 239 9.70 -3.07 14.51
CA GLU A 239 8.81 -2.72 15.63
C GLU A 239 7.93 -1.50 15.34
N LYS A 240 8.51 -0.43 14.76
CA LYS A 240 7.75 0.78 14.42
C LYS A 240 6.72 0.58 13.31
N GLU A 241 7.07 -0.22 12.30
CA GLU A 241 6.15 -0.56 11.23
C GLU A 241 5.03 -1.47 11.72
N GLU A 242 5.31 -2.38 12.66
CA GLU A 242 4.30 -3.21 13.32
C GLU A 242 3.36 -2.36 14.18
N GLU A 243 3.89 -1.41 14.97
CA GLU A 243 3.09 -0.43 15.72
C GLU A 243 2.23 0.41 14.78
N GLY A 244 2.80 0.92 13.67
CA GLY A 244 2.06 1.71 12.67
C GLY A 244 0.94 0.94 11.99
N LEU A 245 1.19 -0.34 11.68
CA LEU A 245 0.17 -1.25 11.15
C LEU A 245 -0.95 -1.52 12.15
N ALA A 246 -0.58 -1.83 13.41
CA ALA A 246 -1.53 -2.08 14.48
C ALA A 246 -2.41 -0.86 14.73
N GLU A 247 -1.82 0.33 14.79
CA GLU A 247 -2.54 1.59 15.01
C GLU A 247 -3.51 1.88 13.87
N PHE A 248 -3.12 1.66 12.61
CA PHE A 248 -4.01 1.82 11.46
C PHE A 248 -5.22 0.86 11.54
N ILE A 249 -5.00 -0.39 11.94
CA ILE A 249 -6.05 -1.38 12.12
C ILE A 249 -6.99 -0.98 13.27
N HIS A 250 -6.44 -0.44 14.38
CA HIS A 250 -7.24 0.07 15.51
C HIS A 250 -8.14 1.24 15.08
N TYR A 251 -7.61 2.22 14.34
CA TYR A 251 -8.43 3.30 13.78
C TYR A 251 -9.51 2.80 12.83
N ALA A 252 -9.18 1.82 11.97
CA ALA A 252 -10.16 1.22 11.07
C ALA A 252 -11.29 0.51 11.84
N PHE A 253 -10.98 -0.17 12.94
CA PHE A 253 -11.97 -0.77 13.84
C PHE A 253 -12.78 0.30 14.56
N PHE A 254 -12.14 1.31 15.14
CA PHE A 254 -12.80 2.40 15.88
C PHE A 254 -13.82 3.15 15.00
N HIS A 255 -13.49 3.37 13.73
CA HIS A 255 -14.37 4.00 12.74
C HIS A 255 -15.34 3.03 12.04
N GLY A 256 -15.46 1.79 12.51
CA GLY A 256 -16.42 0.81 12.01
C GLY A 256 -16.17 0.33 10.58
N VAL A 257 -14.91 0.36 10.13
CA VAL A 257 -14.51 -0.14 8.80
C VAL A 257 -14.34 -1.64 8.80
N ILE A 258 -13.88 -2.19 9.92
CA ILE A 258 -13.76 -3.63 10.19
C ILE A 258 -14.49 -3.96 11.49
N SER A 259 -14.90 -5.21 11.64
CA SER A 259 -15.71 -5.67 12.79
C SER A 259 -14.89 -6.11 14.01
N ASP A 260 -13.60 -6.41 13.80
CA ASP A 260 -12.67 -6.87 14.83
C ASP A 260 -11.24 -6.45 14.48
N VAL A 261 -10.34 -6.55 15.45
CA VAL A 261 -8.91 -6.27 15.30
C VAL A 261 -8.18 -7.60 15.19
N PRO A 262 -7.74 -8.02 13.99
CA PRO A 262 -7.01 -9.26 13.84
C PRO A 262 -5.62 -9.18 14.46
N GLU A 263 -5.15 -10.28 15.02
CA GLU A 263 -3.76 -10.42 15.43
C GLU A 263 -2.82 -10.38 14.22
N ILE A 264 -1.74 -9.60 14.31
CA ILE A 264 -0.69 -9.58 13.29
C ILE A 264 0.16 -10.84 13.46
N LYS A 265 0.10 -11.76 12.48
CA LYS A 265 0.80 -13.04 12.53
C LYS A 265 1.91 -13.08 11.50
N LEU A 266 3.12 -13.37 11.96
CA LEU A 266 4.27 -13.53 11.09
C LEU A 266 4.42 -14.97 10.62
N PHE A 267 4.94 -15.13 9.41
CA PHE A 267 5.33 -16.44 8.88
C PHE A 267 6.53 -16.96 9.67
N ASN A 268 6.41 -18.20 10.17
CA ASN A 268 7.47 -18.84 10.94
C ASN A 268 8.36 -19.71 10.05
N PHE A 269 9.63 -19.37 9.96
CA PHE A 269 10.62 -20.13 9.22
C PHE A 269 11.00 -21.48 9.87
N GLU A 270 10.69 -21.70 11.16
CA GLU A 270 11.10 -22.88 11.91
C GLU A 270 10.11 -24.04 11.83
N THR A 271 8.83 -23.77 11.60
CA THR A 271 7.74 -24.79 11.72
C THR A 271 7.57 -25.71 10.52
N GLN A 272 8.32 -25.54 9.43
CA GLN A 272 8.23 -26.40 8.25
C GLN A 272 9.46 -27.32 8.13
N GLU A 273 9.66 -28.25 9.05
CA GLU A 273 10.41 -29.47 8.72
C GLU A 273 9.52 -30.39 7.88
N PRO A 274 10.03 -30.92 6.77
CA PRO A 274 9.25 -31.87 5.99
C PRO A 274 9.01 -33.11 6.87
N SER A 275 7.74 -33.45 7.11
CA SER A 275 7.38 -34.77 7.61
C SER A 275 8.01 -35.80 6.69
N GLN A 276 9.08 -36.43 7.16
CA GLN A 276 9.66 -37.63 6.55
C GLN A 276 8.58 -38.71 6.58
N ASN A 277 8.01 -39.01 5.42
CA ASN A 277 7.34 -40.27 5.12
C ASN A 277 7.82 -40.77 3.76
#